data_77cd53b578e6c34780bbe8e4b2801279
#
_entry.id   77cd53b578e6c34780bbe8e4b2801279
#
_cell.length_a   1.000
_cell.length_b   1.000
_cell.length_c   1.000
_cell.angle_alpha   90.00
_cell.angle_beta   90.00
_cell.angle_gamma   90.00
#
_symmetry.space_group_name_H-M   'P 1'
#
loop_
_entity.id
_entity.type
_entity.pdbx_description
1 polymer ?
#
loop_
_entity_poly.entity_id
_entity_poly.type
_entity_poly.pdbx_seq_one_letter_code
_entity_poly.pdbx_strand_id
1 'polypeptide(L)'
;MLRLLTNRRVLGFAAVIAGLLAVVLWPTAVQVDVAVVSTGPLVVTVDEEGVTRVRDRFVVSAPVAGRVLRIELEPGDCVTRGQVVARVRAEAPPLLDARTRTEAEAVVESARAALGRARAEEQRARATLDQARRDLARFGTLVEDRVIARQEYEAQASNVQVAAETVNAAEFAVRAATSDLQRAEARLAPTRPGAPGRIVSVTAPVDGVVLKRLRESETFVPTGDPLIEIGDPGQLEIVADLLSTDAVRVKVGARAFVEHWGGDTPLEARVRRIEPAGFMKISALGVEEQRVNVVLDFVDPSPAVRATLGDGYRVEVRVVIWESSSVAKVPTSALFRHGEKWAVYVMDAGRARRTVVELGRRTGQSAEVTAGLAQGTRVILHPGDTLVAGARVRERLPVN
;
A
#
# COMPACT_ATOMS: atom_id res chain seq x y z
N MET A 1 -75.57 -4.58 -50.75
CA MET A 1 -74.07 -4.75 -50.51
C MET A 1 -73.59 -6.19 -50.61
N LEU A 2 -74.41 -7.21 -50.90
CA LEU A 2 -74.01 -8.63 -50.86
C LEU A 2 -73.62 -9.25 -52.23
N ARG A 3 -73.61 -8.51 -53.35
CA ARG A 3 -73.28 -9.01 -54.71
C ARG A 3 -71.81 -8.81 -55.15
N LEU A 4 -70.95 -8.18 -54.33
CA LEU A 4 -69.54 -7.97 -54.65
C LEU A 4 -68.65 -9.18 -54.23
N LEU A 5 -69.17 -10.09 -53.39
CA LEU A 5 -68.40 -11.24 -52.87
C LEU A 5 -68.40 -12.49 -53.74
N THR A 6 -69.25 -12.49 -54.84
CA THR A 6 -69.32 -13.65 -55.75
C THR A 6 -68.52 -13.49 -57.03
N ASN A 7 -67.82 -12.39 -57.22
CA ASN A 7 -67.09 -12.16 -58.45
C ASN A 7 -65.71 -12.81 -58.36
N ARG A 8 -65.46 -13.92 -59.05
CA ARG A 8 -64.17 -14.69 -59.03
C ARG A 8 -62.97 -13.82 -59.27
N ARG A 9 -63.09 -12.68 -59.93
CA ARG A 9 -61.97 -11.73 -60.13
C ARG A 9 -61.67 -10.91 -58.86
N VAL A 10 -62.73 -10.56 -58.11
CA VAL A 10 -62.55 -9.84 -56.81
C VAL A 10 -61.96 -10.76 -55.76
N LEU A 11 -62.37 -12.04 -55.69
CA LEU A 11 -61.76 -13.05 -54.82
C LEU A 11 -60.29 -13.31 -55.20
N GLY A 12 -59.95 -13.37 -56.46
CA GLY A 12 -58.57 -13.52 -56.94
C GLY A 12 -57.70 -12.33 -56.55
N PHE A 13 -58.19 -11.10 -56.66
CA PHE A 13 -57.53 -9.90 -56.34
C PHE A 13 -57.32 -9.78 -54.80
N ALA A 14 -58.33 -10.16 -54.05
CA ALA A 14 -58.23 -10.21 -52.56
C ALA A 14 -57.23 -11.28 -52.09
N ALA A 15 -57.14 -12.44 -52.72
CA ALA A 15 -56.18 -13.48 -52.45
C ALA A 15 -54.72 -13.04 -52.77
N VAL A 16 -54.57 -12.32 -53.92
CA VAL A 16 -53.22 -11.74 -54.24
C VAL A 16 -52.82 -10.66 -53.27
N ILE A 17 -53.75 -9.77 -52.88
CA ILE A 17 -53.43 -8.75 -51.82
C ILE A 17 -53.14 -9.41 -50.47
N ALA A 18 -53.91 -10.42 -50.08
CA ALA A 18 -53.66 -11.19 -48.85
C ALA A 18 -52.34 -11.92 -48.94
N GLY A 19 -51.96 -12.48 -50.09
CA GLY A 19 -50.64 -13.08 -50.28
C GLY A 19 -49.51 -12.08 -50.25
N LEU A 20 -49.67 -10.91 -50.88
CA LEU A 20 -48.69 -9.82 -50.80
C LEU A 20 -48.54 -9.27 -49.36
N LEU A 21 -49.68 -9.06 -48.68
CA LEU A 21 -49.68 -8.67 -47.27
C LEU A 21 -49.04 -9.74 -46.40
N ALA A 22 -49.23 -11.00 -46.61
CA ALA A 22 -48.59 -12.11 -45.90
C ALA A 22 -47.06 -12.14 -46.12
N VAL A 23 -46.61 -11.80 -47.38
CA VAL A 23 -45.14 -11.68 -47.64
C VAL A 23 -44.54 -10.44 -47.03
N VAL A 24 -45.23 -9.29 -47.05
CA VAL A 24 -44.76 -8.03 -46.48
C VAL A 24 -44.80 -8.08 -44.96
N LEU A 25 -45.79 -8.74 -44.35
CA LEU A 25 -45.91 -8.94 -42.91
C LEU A 25 -45.17 -10.16 -42.43
N TRP A 26 -44.42 -10.89 -43.27
CA TRP A 26 -43.63 -12.02 -42.85
C TRP A 26 -42.51 -11.53 -41.98
N PRO A 27 -42.42 -11.93 -40.67
CA PRO A 27 -41.42 -11.41 -39.75
C PRO A 27 -40.04 -11.77 -40.28
N THR A 28 -39.28 -10.76 -40.67
CA THR A 28 -37.90 -10.92 -41.11
C THR A 28 -37.07 -11.34 -39.89
N ALA A 29 -36.18 -12.30 -40.08
CA ALA A 29 -35.30 -12.75 -39.02
C ALA A 29 -34.30 -11.64 -38.63
N VAL A 30 -34.25 -11.28 -37.38
CA VAL A 30 -33.30 -10.32 -36.86
C VAL A 30 -31.89 -10.95 -36.88
N GLN A 31 -30.94 -10.26 -37.50
CA GLN A 31 -29.55 -10.71 -37.48
C GLN A 31 -28.94 -10.40 -36.11
N VAL A 32 -28.38 -11.42 -35.47
CA VAL A 32 -27.82 -11.33 -34.11
C VAL A 32 -26.42 -11.95 -34.03
N ASP A 33 -25.58 -11.39 -33.23
CA ASP A 33 -24.32 -11.99 -32.87
C ASP A 33 -24.55 -12.99 -31.74
N VAL A 34 -23.86 -14.11 -31.78
CA VAL A 34 -24.11 -15.22 -30.85
C VAL A 34 -22.79 -15.62 -30.18
N ALA A 35 -22.82 -15.87 -28.87
CA ALA A 35 -21.76 -16.52 -28.15
C ALA A 35 -22.24 -17.84 -27.53
N VAL A 36 -21.32 -18.72 -27.25
CA VAL A 36 -21.59 -20.00 -26.61
C VAL A 36 -21.21 -19.93 -25.14
N VAL A 37 -22.10 -20.37 -24.27
CA VAL A 37 -21.80 -20.56 -22.85
C VAL A 37 -20.65 -21.56 -22.71
N SER A 38 -19.50 -21.11 -22.26
CA SER A 38 -18.30 -21.91 -22.13
C SER A 38 -17.93 -22.11 -20.65
N THR A 39 -17.28 -23.22 -20.37
CA THR A 39 -16.65 -23.46 -19.06
C THR A 39 -15.18 -23.09 -19.15
N GLY A 40 -14.69 -22.33 -18.18
CA GLY A 40 -13.30 -21.93 -18.19
C GLY A 40 -12.94 -21.05 -16.99
N PRO A 41 -11.69 -20.58 -16.92
CA PRO A 41 -11.23 -19.76 -15.81
C PRO A 41 -11.94 -18.40 -15.84
N LEU A 42 -12.22 -17.90 -14.64
CA LEU A 42 -12.68 -16.53 -14.42
C LEU A 42 -11.89 -15.93 -13.27
N VAL A 43 -11.29 -14.78 -13.53
CA VAL A 43 -10.49 -14.02 -12.54
C VAL A 43 -11.17 -12.67 -12.37
N VAL A 44 -11.50 -12.31 -11.16
CA VAL A 44 -12.08 -11.01 -10.83
C VAL A 44 -10.99 -10.19 -10.16
N THR A 45 -10.71 -9.02 -10.70
CA THR A 45 -9.66 -8.13 -10.25
C THR A 45 -10.25 -6.80 -9.78
N VAL A 46 -9.46 -6.11 -8.97
CA VAL A 46 -9.57 -4.67 -8.75
C VAL A 46 -8.38 -4.06 -9.47
N ASP A 47 -8.66 -3.13 -10.37
CA ASP A 47 -7.69 -2.52 -11.24
C ASP A 47 -7.50 -1.06 -10.79
N GLU A 48 -6.27 -0.68 -10.43
CA GLU A 48 -5.93 0.67 -9.93
C GLU A 48 -4.52 1.06 -10.34
N GLU A 49 -4.27 2.36 -10.29
CA GLU A 49 -2.92 2.88 -10.49
C GLU A 49 -2.04 2.61 -9.28
N GLY A 50 -0.78 2.32 -9.54
CA GLY A 50 0.25 2.18 -8.52
C GLY A 50 1.54 2.88 -8.92
N VAL A 51 2.41 3.05 -7.97
CA VAL A 51 3.77 3.58 -8.16
C VAL A 51 4.79 2.62 -7.60
N THR A 52 5.85 2.39 -8.34
CA THR A 52 7.01 1.69 -7.82
C THR A 52 7.70 2.54 -6.75
N ARG A 53 8.17 1.91 -5.70
CA ARG A 53 8.87 2.57 -4.62
C ARG A 53 10.03 1.72 -4.15
N VAL A 54 11.18 2.34 -3.91
CA VAL A 54 12.27 1.67 -3.19
C VAL A 54 11.82 1.39 -1.76
N ARG A 55 11.93 0.13 -1.32
CA ARG A 55 11.42 -0.34 -0.02
C ARG A 55 12.06 0.41 1.14
N ASP A 56 13.38 0.40 1.20
CA ASP A 56 14.16 1.00 2.26
C ASP A 56 14.84 2.27 1.72
N ARG A 57 14.16 3.39 1.91
CA ARG A 57 14.62 4.71 1.49
C ARG A 57 15.18 5.45 2.69
N PHE A 58 16.40 5.93 2.56
CA PHE A 58 17.09 6.72 3.57
C PHE A 58 17.21 8.17 3.12
N VAL A 59 16.57 9.04 3.87
CA VAL A 59 16.69 10.49 3.68
C VAL A 59 17.85 10.98 4.53
N VAL A 60 18.93 11.35 3.88
CA VAL A 60 20.11 11.90 4.53
C VAL A 60 19.91 13.40 4.68
N SER A 61 19.89 13.88 5.92
CA SER A 61 19.59 15.26 6.29
C SER A 61 20.79 15.98 6.88
N ALA A 62 20.74 17.30 6.90
CA ALA A 62 21.77 18.15 7.49
C ALA A 62 21.84 17.95 9.02
N PRO A 63 22.98 17.52 9.58
CA PRO A 63 23.12 17.31 11.00
C PRO A 63 23.27 18.61 11.80
N VAL A 64 23.61 19.70 11.12
CA VAL A 64 23.78 21.03 11.71
C VAL A 64 23.24 22.09 10.75
N ALA A 65 22.80 23.22 11.31
CA ALA A 65 22.46 24.39 10.51
C ALA A 65 23.73 25.01 9.91
N GLY A 66 23.64 25.43 8.65
CA GLY A 66 24.78 26.02 7.98
C GLY A 66 24.62 26.05 6.46
N ARG A 67 25.72 26.34 5.78
CA ARG A 67 25.74 26.34 4.31
C ARG A 67 26.16 24.96 3.81
N VAL A 68 25.24 24.24 3.12
CA VAL A 68 25.61 23.03 2.41
C VAL A 68 26.51 23.44 1.23
N LEU A 69 27.62 22.73 1.02
CA LEU A 69 28.46 22.88 -0.16
C LEU A 69 27.80 22.13 -1.32
N ARG A 70 28.20 22.47 -2.55
CA ARG A 70 27.69 21.78 -3.74
C ARG A 70 27.82 20.26 -3.58
N ILE A 71 26.71 19.54 -3.78
CA ILE A 71 26.67 18.08 -3.79
C ILE A 71 26.97 17.62 -5.21
N GLU A 72 28.10 16.96 -5.39
CA GLU A 72 28.60 16.50 -6.70
C GLU A 72 27.94 15.21 -7.17
N LEU A 73 27.42 14.42 -6.20
CA LEU A 73 26.72 13.16 -6.51
C LEU A 73 25.45 13.43 -7.31
N GLU A 74 25.24 12.63 -8.33
CA GLU A 74 24.05 12.69 -9.19
C GLU A 74 23.11 11.52 -8.91
N PRO A 75 21.78 11.67 -9.20
CA PRO A 75 20.87 10.53 -9.18
C PRO A 75 21.38 9.40 -10.10
N GLY A 76 21.47 8.18 -9.54
CA GLY A 76 22.06 7.02 -10.21
C GLY A 76 23.46 6.66 -9.72
N ASP A 77 24.17 7.54 -9.03
CA ASP A 77 25.50 7.24 -8.49
C ASP A 77 25.42 6.22 -7.36
N CYS A 78 26.34 5.25 -7.40
CA CYS A 78 26.51 4.29 -6.32
C CYS A 78 27.23 4.91 -5.15
N VAL A 79 26.76 4.65 -3.94
CA VAL A 79 27.38 5.09 -2.69
C VAL A 79 27.57 3.91 -1.74
N THR A 80 28.64 3.96 -0.96
CA THR A 80 28.91 2.96 0.08
C THR A 80 28.67 3.56 1.46
N ARG A 81 28.32 2.69 2.41
CA ARG A 81 28.11 3.10 3.80
C ARG A 81 29.35 3.82 4.35
N GLY A 82 29.14 4.99 4.94
CA GLY A 82 30.22 5.84 5.46
C GLY A 82 30.86 6.76 4.44
N GLN A 83 30.56 6.62 3.15
CA GLN A 83 31.01 7.56 2.12
C GLN A 83 30.42 8.96 2.36
N VAL A 84 31.24 10.01 2.18
CA VAL A 84 30.78 11.39 2.31
C VAL A 84 29.88 11.74 1.11
N VAL A 85 28.62 12.04 1.39
CA VAL A 85 27.61 12.39 0.37
C VAL A 85 27.30 13.89 0.34
N ALA A 86 27.55 14.59 1.42
CA ALA A 86 27.43 16.04 1.47
C ALA A 86 28.40 16.65 2.49
N ARG A 87 28.64 17.94 2.39
CA ARG A 87 29.43 18.70 3.36
C ARG A 87 28.65 19.94 3.74
N VAL A 88 28.48 20.17 5.03
CA VAL A 88 27.81 21.34 5.58
C VAL A 88 28.84 22.18 6.33
N ARG A 89 29.03 23.42 5.88
CA ARG A 89 29.80 24.42 6.63
C ARG A 89 28.88 24.98 7.70
N ALA A 90 29.08 24.49 8.93
CA ALA A 90 28.28 24.95 10.05
C ALA A 90 28.35 26.48 10.17
N GLU A 91 27.21 27.09 10.33
CA GLU A 91 27.16 28.49 10.72
C GLU A 91 27.63 28.62 12.16
N ALA A 92 28.46 29.61 12.41
CA ALA A 92 28.80 29.92 13.79
C ALA A 92 27.49 30.26 14.51
N PRO A 93 27.15 29.59 15.64
CA PRO A 93 26.01 30.01 16.43
C PRO A 93 26.18 31.51 16.71
N PRO A 94 25.09 32.30 16.62
CA PRO A 94 25.17 33.71 16.99
C PRO A 94 25.80 33.76 18.42
N LEU A 95 26.76 34.67 18.57
CA LEU A 95 27.37 34.90 19.88
C LEU A 95 26.23 35.10 20.88
N LEU A 96 26.17 34.23 21.89
CA LEU A 96 25.20 34.38 22.94
C LEU A 96 25.37 35.78 23.52
N ASP A 97 24.30 36.59 23.46
CA ASP A 97 24.34 37.83 24.24
C ASP A 97 24.50 37.55 25.71
N ALA A 98 24.90 38.56 26.48
CA ALA A 98 25.25 38.36 27.91
C ALA A 98 24.07 37.73 28.68
N ARG A 99 22.80 38.06 28.34
CA ARG A 99 21.63 37.52 29.00
C ARG A 99 21.44 36.04 28.66
N THR A 100 21.41 35.70 27.37
CA THR A 100 21.25 34.31 26.87
C THR A 100 22.38 33.42 27.38
N ARG A 101 23.59 33.95 27.50
CA ARG A 101 24.73 33.24 28.09
C ARG A 101 24.50 32.94 29.58
N THR A 102 24.09 33.95 30.38
CA THR A 102 23.77 33.76 31.79
C THR A 102 22.64 32.75 32.00
N GLU A 103 21.60 32.80 31.14
CA GLU A 103 20.51 31.81 31.15
C GLU A 103 21.04 30.40 30.85
N ALA A 104 21.90 30.24 29.86
CA ALA A 104 22.48 28.94 29.52
C ALA A 104 23.42 28.42 30.63
N GLU A 105 24.20 29.30 31.27
CA GLU A 105 25.01 28.97 32.45
C GLU A 105 24.16 28.47 33.62
N ALA A 106 23.03 29.14 33.89
CA ALA A 106 22.07 28.70 34.91
C ALA A 106 21.47 27.30 34.60
N VAL A 107 21.19 27.01 33.32
CA VAL A 107 20.73 25.68 32.90
C VAL A 107 21.78 24.62 33.12
N VAL A 108 23.07 24.89 32.85
CA VAL A 108 24.17 23.96 33.14
C VAL A 108 24.29 23.71 34.64
N GLU A 109 24.23 24.75 35.48
CA GLU A 109 24.29 24.59 36.95
C GLU A 109 23.07 23.77 37.44
N SER A 110 21.89 24.00 36.92
CA SER A 110 20.70 23.20 37.22
C SER A 110 20.88 21.72 36.85
N ALA A 111 21.39 21.45 35.65
CA ALA A 111 21.65 20.09 35.18
C ALA A 111 22.76 19.40 36.01
N ARG A 112 23.79 20.15 36.41
CA ARG A 112 24.87 19.67 37.28
C ARG A 112 24.35 19.29 38.67
N ALA A 113 23.48 20.13 39.24
CA ALA A 113 22.82 19.83 40.50
C ALA A 113 21.87 18.60 40.39
N ALA A 114 21.19 18.43 39.27
CA ALA A 114 20.35 17.25 39.00
C ALA A 114 21.19 15.96 38.91
N LEU A 115 22.34 16.00 38.22
CA LEU A 115 23.29 14.89 38.21
C LEU A 115 23.84 14.57 39.62
N GLY A 116 24.13 15.59 40.40
CA GLY A 116 24.56 15.42 41.79
C GLY A 116 23.51 14.68 42.64
N ARG A 117 22.23 15.06 42.50
CA ARG A 117 21.12 14.38 43.18
C ARG A 117 20.97 12.92 42.72
N ALA A 118 21.02 12.69 41.43
CA ALA A 118 20.91 11.32 40.87
C ALA A 118 22.04 10.41 41.38
N ARG A 119 23.27 10.91 41.46
CA ARG A 119 24.44 10.17 42.03
C ARG A 119 24.26 9.88 43.50
N ALA A 120 23.77 10.83 44.28
CA ALA A 120 23.52 10.61 45.70
C ALA A 120 22.44 9.54 45.93
N GLU A 121 21.41 9.53 45.11
CA GLU A 121 20.35 8.50 45.13
C GLU A 121 20.89 7.13 44.73
N GLU A 122 21.74 7.05 43.70
CA GLU A 122 22.43 5.81 43.32
C GLU A 122 23.27 5.26 44.46
N GLN A 123 24.06 6.13 45.14
CA GLN A 123 24.87 5.73 46.29
C GLN A 123 24.00 5.20 47.44
N ARG A 124 22.84 5.86 47.70
CA ARG A 124 21.90 5.40 48.73
C ARG A 124 21.30 4.04 48.34
N ALA A 125 20.87 3.86 47.10
CA ALA A 125 20.34 2.59 46.62
C ALA A 125 21.37 1.46 46.71
N ARG A 126 22.65 1.71 46.38
CA ARG A 126 23.74 0.75 46.52
C ARG A 126 23.98 0.38 47.98
N ALA A 127 24.00 1.36 48.89
CA ALA A 127 24.16 1.09 50.31
C ALA A 127 23.03 0.22 50.88
N THR A 128 21.78 0.46 50.40
CA THR A 128 20.61 -0.35 50.78
C THR A 128 20.74 -1.79 50.24
N LEU A 129 21.18 -1.96 48.99
CA LEU A 129 21.43 -3.29 48.42
C LEU A 129 22.52 -4.04 49.18
N ASP A 130 23.60 -3.36 49.51
CA ASP A 130 24.70 -3.97 50.29
C ASP A 130 24.24 -4.38 51.69
N GLN A 131 23.38 -3.58 52.34
CA GLN A 131 22.74 -3.97 53.59
C GLN A 131 21.85 -5.19 53.43
N ALA A 132 20.96 -5.19 52.42
CA ALA A 132 20.07 -6.33 52.15
C ALA A 132 20.85 -7.63 51.86
N ARG A 133 21.99 -7.54 51.13
CA ARG A 133 22.88 -8.69 50.89
C ARG A 133 23.51 -9.23 52.17
N ARG A 134 24.00 -8.34 53.07
CA ARG A 134 24.54 -8.76 54.37
C ARG A 134 23.46 -9.42 55.21
N ASP A 135 22.25 -8.89 55.21
CA ASP A 135 21.14 -9.48 55.96
C ASP A 135 20.76 -10.85 55.38
N LEU A 136 20.65 -10.98 54.05
CA LEU A 136 20.41 -12.28 53.43
C LEU A 136 21.47 -13.32 53.77
N ALA A 137 22.76 -12.94 53.73
CA ALA A 137 23.85 -13.83 54.10
C ALA A 137 23.71 -14.32 55.55
N ARG A 138 23.35 -13.41 56.48
CA ARG A 138 23.12 -13.76 57.90
C ARG A 138 21.90 -14.68 58.03
N PHE A 139 20.80 -14.41 57.32
CA PHE A 139 19.61 -15.28 57.34
C PHE A 139 19.90 -16.64 56.70
N GLY A 140 20.81 -16.72 55.74
CA GLY A 140 21.26 -17.96 55.14
C GLY A 140 21.85 -18.92 56.15
N THR A 141 22.79 -18.43 57.02
CA THR A 141 23.37 -19.25 58.09
C THR A 141 22.30 -19.69 59.11
N LEU A 142 21.35 -18.80 59.48
CA LEU A 142 20.33 -19.09 60.45
C LEU A 142 19.29 -20.15 59.92
N VAL A 143 19.04 -20.19 58.61
CA VAL A 143 18.21 -21.25 58.00
C VAL A 143 18.95 -22.61 58.00
N GLU A 144 20.24 -22.61 57.65
CA GLU A 144 21.08 -23.82 57.71
C GLU A 144 21.10 -24.42 59.11
N ASP A 145 21.19 -23.58 60.14
CA ASP A 145 21.16 -23.94 61.54
C ASP A 145 19.72 -24.23 62.05
N ARG A 146 18.68 -24.15 61.20
CA ARG A 146 17.28 -24.34 61.54
C ARG A 146 16.72 -23.43 62.62
N VAL A 147 17.27 -22.24 62.78
CA VAL A 147 16.86 -21.24 63.80
C VAL A 147 15.66 -20.41 63.28
N ILE A 148 15.52 -20.26 61.97
CA ILE A 148 14.44 -19.47 61.35
C ILE A 148 13.69 -20.28 60.31
N ALA A 149 12.48 -19.83 59.94
CA ALA A 149 11.68 -20.46 58.90
C ALA A 149 12.23 -20.10 57.50
N ARG A 150 12.14 -21.02 56.54
CA ARG A 150 12.51 -20.83 55.12
C ARG A 150 11.82 -19.61 54.48
N GLN A 151 10.58 -19.36 54.87
CA GLN A 151 9.81 -18.21 54.39
C GLN A 151 10.48 -16.86 54.72
N GLU A 152 11.13 -16.74 55.88
CA GLU A 152 11.84 -15.53 56.29
C GLU A 152 13.09 -15.30 55.44
N TYR A 153 13.81 -16.37 55.09
CA TYR A 153 14.92 -16.29 54.13
C TYR A 153 14.48 -15.87 52.75
N GLU A 154 13.39 -16.47 52.24
CA GLU A 154 12.83 -16.13 50.93
C GLU A 154 12.34 -14.66 50.86
N ALA A 155 11.81 -14.14 51.96
CA ALA A 155 11.48 -12.72 52.11
C ALA A 155 12.72 -11.83 51.99
N GLN A 156 13.84 -12.20 52.62
CA GLN A 156 15.10 -11.45 52.51
C GLN A 156 15.71 -11.57 51.10
N ALA A 157 15.59 -12.71 50.44
CA ALA A 157 16.00 -12.87 49.05
C ALA A 157 15.21 -11.93 48.12
N SER A 158 13.89 -11.83 48.32
CA SER A 158 13.02 -10.89 47.58
C SER A 158 13.43 -9.42 47.86
N ASN A 159 13.78 -9.07 49.12
CA ASN A 159 14.26 -7.73 49.45
C ASN A 159 15.55 -7.38 48.71
N VAL A 160 16.49 -8.33 48.57
CA VAL A 160 17.71 -8.11 47.76
C VAL A 160 17.40 -7.83 46.32
N GLN A 161 16.43 -8.59 45.73
CA GLN A 161 16.02 -8.36 44.36
C GLN A 161 15.40 -6.98 44.16
N VAL A 162 14.48 -6.56 45.04
CA VAL A 162 13.88 -5.22 45.01
C VAL A 162 14.96 -4.13 45.16
N ALA A 163 15.91 -4.30 46.07
CA ALA A 163 17.01 -3.36 46.23
C ALA A 163 17.93 -3.31 44.99
N ALA A 164 18.17 -4.44 44.30
CA ALA A 164 18.92 -4.48 43.05
C ALA A 164 18.22 -3.72 41.92
N GLU A 165 16.88 -3.91 41.76
CA GLU A 165 16.11 -3.14 40.77
C GLU A 165 16.11 -1.63 41.10
N THR A 166 16.11 -1.27 42.36
CA THR A 166 16.24 0.14 42.78
C THR A 166 17.58 0.74 42.37
N VAL A 167 18.68 -0.04 42.47
CA VAL A 167 20.01 0.39 41.98
C VAL A 167 19.98 0.57 40.46
N ASN A 168 19.41 -0.38 39.71
CA ASN A 168 19.30 -0.28 38.28
C ASN A 168 18.53 0.99 37.85
N ALA A 169 17.39 1.27 38.49
CA ALA A 169 16.62 2.48 38.24
C ALA A 169 17.43 3.76 38.52
N ALA A 170 18.20 3.81 39.66
CA ALA A 170 19.05 4.93 40.01
C ALA A 170 20.20 5.13 39.00
N GLU A 171 20.81 4.05 38.49
CA GLU A 171 21.82 4.10 37.43
C GLU A 171 21.26 4.66 36.12
N PHE A 172 20.04 4.30 35.76
CA PHE A 172 19.35 4.92 34.60
C PHE A 172 19.16 6.43 34.81
N ALA A 173 18.76 6.85 35.99
CA ALA A 173 18.61 8.27 36.34
C ALA A 173 19.94 9.04 36.25
N VAL A 174 21.06 8.45 36.68
CA VAL A 174 22.40 9.05 36.51
C VAL A 174 22.76 9.18 35.03
N ARG A 175 22.50 8.16 34.19
CA ARG A 175 22.76 8.24 32.75
C ARG A 175 21.92 9.32 32.09
N ALA A 176 20.64 9.42 32.42
CA ALA A 176 19.76 10.47 31.93
C ALA A 176 20.27 11.87 32.31
N ALA A 177 20.56 12.10 33.59
CA ALA A 177 21.07 13.36 34.07
C ALA A 177 22.46 13.74 33.50
N THR A 178 23.29 12.74 33.20
CA THR A 178 24.56 12.95 32.50
C THR A 178 24.35 13.45 31.07
N SER A 179 23.41 12.84 30.36
CA SER A 179 23.05 13.26 28.99
C SER A 179 22.44 14.67 28.99
N ASP A 180 21.64 15.01 29.98
CA ASP A 180 21.07 16.36 30.14
C ASP A 180 22.17 17.41 30.40
N LEU A 181 23.13 17.12 31.24
CA LEU A 181 24.27 17.98 31.46
C LEU A 181 25.09 18.20 30.19
N GLN A 182 25.41 17.11 29.48
CA GLN A 182 26.12 17.20 28.19
C GLN A 182 25.41 18.08 27.18
N ARG A 183 24.07 17.98 27.09
CA ARG A 183 23.25 18.83 26.21
C ARG A 183 23.30 20.29 26.64
N ALA A 184 23.25 20.56 27.95
CA ALA A 184 23.34 21.92 28.48
C ALA A 184 24.74 22.51 28.23
N GLU A 185 25.78 21.76 28.46
CA GLU A 185 27.19 22.19 28.22
C GLU A 185 27.46 22.44 26.73
N ALA A 186 26.87 21.60 25.83
CA ALA A 186 26.99 21.78 24.38
C ALA A 186 26.41 23.13 23.92
N ARG A 187 25.39 23.67 24.60
CA ARG A 187 24.85 25.00 24.32
C ARG A 187 25.74 26.14 24.75
N LEU A 188 26.58 25.92 25.76
CA LEU A 188 27.56 26.90 26.26
C LEU A 188 28.88 26.82 25.53
N ALA A 189 29.15 25.71 24.82
CA ALA A 189 30.43 25.52 24.14
C ALA A 189 30.70 26.74 23.21
N PRO A 190 31.80 27.49 23.48
CA PRO A 190 32.09 28.69 22.72
C PRO A 190 32.39 28.28 21.30
N THR A 191 31.59 28.80 20.36
CA THR A 191 32.01 28.85 18.98
C THR A 191 33.21 29.78 18.92
N ARG A 192 34.42 29.24 18.72
CA ARG A 192 35.64 30.06 18.64
C ARG A 192 35.41 31.13 17.54
N PRO A 193 35.48 32.43 17.94
CA PRO A 193 35.45 33.48 16.93
C PRO A 193 36.67 33.28 16.01
N GLY A 194 36.44 33.15 14.70
CA GLY A 194 37.53 33.07 13.71
C GLY A 194 37.93 31.66 13.27
N ALA A 195 37.35 30.59 13.77
CA ALA A 195 37.43 29.28 13.08
C ALA A 195 36.59 29.38 11.79
N PRO A 196 37.16 29.22 10.56
CA PRO A 196 36.38 29.11 9.36
C PRO A 196 35.34 28.02 9.63
N GLY A 197 34.05 28.28 9.34
CA GLY A 197 32.92 27.45 9.72
C GLY A 197 33.26 25.97 9.55
N ARG A 198 33.21 25.23 10.64
CA ARG A 198 33.56 23.80 10.67
C ARG A 198 32.80 23.06 9.60
N ILE A 199 33.52 22.42 8.68
CA ILE A 199 32.90 21.56 7.70
C ILE A 199 32.53 20.25 8.38
N VAL A 200 31.25 19.96 8.42
CA VAL A 200 30.69 18.69 8.91
C VAL A 200 30.41 17.83 7.69
N SER A 201 31.07 16.69 7.61
CA SER A 201 30.81 15.70 6.56
C SER A 201 29.57 14.91 6.92
N VAL A 202 28.66 14.79 5.95
CA VAL A 202 27.44 13.97 6.02
C VAL A 202 27.70 12.72 5.23
N THR A 203 27.52 11.56 5.86
CA THR A 203 27.87 10.26 5.28
C THR A 203 26.63 9.42 4.97
N ALA A 204 26.76 8.54 3.97
CA ALA A 204 25.74 7.57 3.63
C ALA A 204 25.53 6.57 4.78
N PRO A 205 24.29 6.34 5.24
CA PRO A 205 24.01 5.38 6.32
C PRO A 205 24.07 3.93 5.85
N VAL A 206 23.89 3.68 4.56
CA VAL A 206 23.84 2.36 3.93
C VAL A 206 24.55 2.37 2.58
N ASP A 207 24.85 1.18 2.05
CA ASP A 207 25.21 1.00 0.65
C ASP A 207 23.97 1.15 -0.22
N GLY A 208 24.09 1.74 -1.39
CA GLY A 208 22.95 1.92 -2.29
C GLY A 208 23.26 2.87 -3.44
N VAL A 209 22.20 3.44 -4.00
CA VAL A 209 22.25 4.39 -5.13
C VAL A 209 21.55 5.67 -4.69
N VAL A 210 22.05 6.79 -5.15
CA VAL A 210 21.38 8.09 -5.01
C VAL A 210 20.08 8.07 -5.82
N LEU A 211 18.94 8.08 -5.12
CA LEU A 211 17.62 8.12 -5.75
C LEU A 211 17.26 9.55 -6.16
N LYS A 212 17.55 10.50 -5.28
CA LYS A 212 17.19 11.89 -5.50
C LYS A 212 18.15 12.83 -4.79
N ARG A 213 18.56 13.87 -5.49
CA ARG A 213 19.32 15.01 -4.92
C ARG A 213 18.34 16.16 -4.65
N LEU A 214 18.11 16.44 -3.36
CA LEU A 214 17.13 17.45 -2.93
C LEU A 214 17.75 18.84 -2.83
N ARG A 215 19.08 18.90 -2.62
CA ARG A 215 19.88 20.14 -2.62
C ARG A 215 21.09 19.93 -3.51
N GLU A 216 21.21 20.72 -4.56
CA GLU A 216 22.34 20.66 -5.50
C GLU A 216 23.38 21.71 -5.23
N SER A 217 22.93 22.96 -5.22
CA SER A 217 23.80 24.14 -5.14
C SER A 217 24.04 24.55 -3.69
N GLU A 218 25.11 25.33 -3.49
CA GLU A 218 25.37 25.92 -2.19
C GLU A 218 24.16 26.74 -1.70
N THR A 219 23.63 26.39 -0.58
CA THR A 219 22.52 27.10 0.06
C THR A 219 22.58 26.96 1.56
N PHE A 220 21.88 27.82 2.28
CA PHE A 220 21.68 27.68 3.72
C PHE A 220 20.63 26.61 3.99
N VAL A 221 20.92 25.71 4.94
CA VAL A 221 20.02 24.66 5.38
C VAL A 221 19.91 24.65 6.91
N PRO A 222 18.72 24.55 7.46
CA PRO A 222 18.53 24.29 8.89
C PRO A 222 18.91 22.85 9.24
N THR A 223 19.09 22.58 10.52
CA THR A 223 19.28 21.21 11.02
C THR A 223 18.06 20.36 10.69
N GLY A 224 18.28 19.15 10.15
CA GLY A 224 17.23 18.22 9.75
C GLY A 224 16.73 18.41 8.32
N ASP A 225 17.21 19.45 7.59
CA ASP A 225 16.81 19.65 6.18
C ASP A 225 17.27 18.49 5.30
N PRO A 226 16.40 17.91 4.48
CA PRO A 226 16.75 16.78 3.63
C PRO A 226 17.66 17.21 2.48
N LEU A 227 18.77 16.48 2.30
CA LEU A 227 19.81 16.78 1.30
C LEU A 227 19.79 15.82 0.12
N ILE A 228 19.73 14.52 0.41
CA ILE A 228 19.84 13.46 -0.57
C ILE A 228 19.06 12.22 -0.10
N GLU A 229 18.45 11.51 -1.05
CA GLU A 229 17.79 10.24 -0.81
C GLU A 229 18.63 9.09 -1.36
N ILE A 230 18.84 8.06 -0.56
CA ILE A 230 19.63 6.87 -0.91
C ILE A 230 18.77 5.64 -0.69
N GLY A 231 18.88 4.65 -1.57
CA GLY A 231 18.20 3.38 -1.45
C GLY A 231 18.73 2.34 -2.41
N ASP A 232 18.26 1.12 -2.27
CA ASP A 232 18.60 0.01 -3.16
C ASP A 232 17.52 -0.15 -4.24
N PRO A 233 17.78 0.26 -5.50
CA PRO A 233 16.80 0.10 -6.59
C PRO A 233 16.53 -1.37 -6.93
N GLY A 234 17.33 -2.31 -6.44
CA GLY A 234 17.06 -3.75 -6.55
C GLY A 234 15.90 -4.21 -5.67
N GLN A 235 15.51 -3.42 -4.68
CA GLN A 235 14.44 -3.72 -3.72
C GLN A 235 13.22 -2.82 -3.94
N LEU A 236 12.62 -2.95 -5.11
CA LEU A 236 11.38 -2.24 -5.44
C LEU A 236 10.16 -2.96 -4.88
N GLU A 237 9.23 -2.19 -4.38
CA GLU A 237 7.85 -2.57 -4.08
C GLU A 237 6.90 -1.70 -4.89
N ILE A 238 5.63 -2.06 -4.94
CA ILE A 238 4.59 -1.27 -5.57
C ILE A 238 3.64 -0.79 -4.49
N VAL A 239 3.27 0.45 -4.55
CA VAL A 239 2.21 1.01 -3.71
C VAL A 239 1.06 1.41 -4.62
N ALA A 240 -0.06 0.71 -4.49
CA ALA A 240 -1.31 1.00 -5.18
C ALA A 240 -2.32 1.59 -4.20
N ASP A 241 -2.96 2.69 -4.57
CA ASP A 241 -3.97 3.34 -3.74
C ASP A 241 -5.38 2.91 -4.20
N LEU A 242 -5.93 1.91 -3.53
CA LEU A 242 -7.25 1.36 -3.83
C LEU A 242 -8.34 2.15 -3.13
N LEU A 243 -9.53 2.20 -3.74
CA LEU A 243 -10.72 2.66 -3.03
C LEU A 243 -10.94 1.82 -1.76
N SER A 244 -11.31 2.43 -0.66
CA SER A 244 -11.51 1.74 0.63
C SER A 244 -12.52 0.60 0.55
N THR A 245 -13.56 0.74 -0.28
CA THR A 245 -14.57 -0.28 -0.57
C THR A 245 -14.01 -1.51 -1.29
N ASP A 246 -12.98 -1.33 -2.11
CA ASP A 246 -12.33 -2.41 -2.84
C ASP A 246 -11.18 -3.01 -2.03
N ALA A 247 -10.46 -2.20 -1.26
CA ALA A 247 -9.39 -2.67 -0.38
C ALA A 247 -9.87 -3.72 0.65
N VAL A 248 -11.12 -3.61 1.14
CA VAL A 248 -11.75 -4.60 2.04
C VAL A 248 -11.87 -5.98 1.39
N ARG A 249 -11.95 -6.06 0.06
CA ARG A 249 -12.07 -7.30 -0.71
C ARG A 249 -10.72 -7.95 -1.00
N VAL A 250 -9.64 -7.20 -0.86
CA VAL A 250 -8.27 -7.68 -1.08
C VAL A 250 -7.77 -8.46 0.13
N LYS A 251 -7.00 -9.51 -0.10
CA LYS A 251 -6.36 -10.31 0.96
C LYS A 251 -4.85 -10.21 0.86
N VAL A 252 -4.19 -10.21 2.00
CA VAL A 252 -2.72 -10.36 2.04
C VAL A 252 -2.34 -11.70 1.40
N GLY A 253 -1.31 -11.70 0.55
CA GLY A 253 -0.89 -12.83 -0.26
C GLY A 253 -1.64 -12.98 -1.58
N ALA A 254 -2.69 -12.17 -1.87
CA ALA A 254 -3.40 -12.20 -3.14
C ALA A 254 -2.43 -11.96 -4.31
N ARG A 255 -2.66 -12.68 -5.41
CA ARG A 255 -1.93 -12.47 -6.66
C ARG A 255 -2.32 -11.13 -7.27
N ALA A 256 -1.38 -10.51 -7.94
CA ALA A 256 -1.63 -9.33 -8.73
C ALA A 256 -0.80 -9.36 -10.02
N PHE A 257 -1.25 -8.62 -11.00
CA PHE A 257 -0.55 -8.41 -12.25
C PHE A 257 -0.22 -6.92 -12.37
N VAL A 258 0.99 -6.64 -12.82
CA VAL A 258 1.49 -5.29 -13.03
C VAL A 258 1.61 -5.08 -14.53
N GLU A 259 0.82 -4.17 -15.04
CA GLU A 259 0.71 -3.81 -16.46
C GLU A 259 1.18 -2.37 -16.67
N HIS A 260 1.35 -1.95 -17.91
CA HIS A 260 1.76 -0.59 -18.30
C HIS A 260 3.05 -0.10 -17.62
N TRP A 261 3.95 -1.03 -17.27
CA TRP A 261 5.25 -0.75 -16.66
C TRP A 261 6.34 -0.40 -17.70
N GLY A 262 5.99 -0.40 -19.01
CA GLY A 262 6.89 -0.14 -20.14
C GLY A 262 7.33 -1.36 -20.92
N GLY A 263 7.01 -2.58 -20.44
CA GLY A 263 7.23 -3.82 -21.17
C GLY A 263 5.93 -4.43 -21.69
N ASP A 264 6.06 -5.43 -22.58
CA ASP A 264 4.92 -6.02 -23.31
C ASP A 264 4.19 -7.10 -22.50
N THR A 265 4.81 -7.64 -21.46
CA THR A 265 4.24 -8.74 -20.66
C THR A 265 3.93 -8.28 -19.24
N PRO A 266 2.74 -8.63 -18.69
CA PRO A 266 2.44 -8.37 -17.31
C PRO A 266 3.46 -9.02 -16.35
N LEU A 267 3.85 -8.31 -15.30
CA LEU A 267 4.69 -8.86 -14.23
C LEU A 267 3.79 -9.40 -13.13
N GLU A 268 4.20 -10.51 -12.52
CA GLU A 268 3.51 -11.03 -11.35
C GLU A 268 3.95 -10.29 -10.08
N ALA A 269 2.97 -9.99 -9.24
CA ALA A 269 3.17 -9.43 -7.93
C ALA A 269 2.26 -10.09 -6.89
N ARG A 270 2.55 -9.88 -5.61
CA ARG A 270 1.72 -10.33 -4.50
C ARG A 270 1.49 -9.23 -3.49
N VAL A 271 0.28 -9.17 -2.99
CA VAL A 271 -0.07 -8.26 -1.89
C VAL A 271 0.69 -8.68 -0.64
N ARG A 272 1.61 -7.82 -0.21
CA ARG A 272 2.38 -8.00 1.02
C ARG A 272 1.64 -7.44 2.23
N ARG A 273 1.07 -6.25 2.09
CA ARG A 273 0.45 -5.53 3.19
C ARG A 273 -0.66 -4.61 2.67
N ILE A 274 -1.71 -4.49 3.46
CA ILE A 274 -2.75 -3.48 3.31
C ILE A 274 -2.57 -2.53 4.48
N GLU A 275 -2.37 -1.25 4.22
CA GLU A 275 -2.19 -0.27 5.29
C GLU A 275 -3.52 -0.03 6.01
N PRO A 276 -3.53 -0.02 7.36
CA PRO A 276 -4.79 0.07 8.11
C PRO A 276 -5.40 1.47 8.11
N ALA A 277 -4.64 2.48 7.66
CA ALA A 277 -5.10 3.87 7.61
C ALA A 277 -5.53 4.25 6.20
N GLY A 278 -6.78 4.69 6.07
CA GLY A 278 -7.27 5.33 4.85
C GLY A 278 -6.92 6.81 4.83
N PHE A 279 -6.79 7.36 3.64
CA PHE A 279 -6.57 8.79 3.39
C PHE A 279 -7.52 9.30 2.32
N MET A 280 -7.70 10.62 2.29
CA MET A 280 -8.52 11.27 1.29
C MET A 280 -7.66 11.68 0.10
N LYS A 281 -8.10 11.38 -1.11
CA LYS A 281 -7.50 11.80 -2.37
C LYS A 281 -8.57 12.40 -3.26
N ILE A 282 -8.23 13.48 -3.94
CA ILE A 282 -9.14 14.08 -4.94
C ILE A 282 -8.84 13.41 -6.28
N SER A 283 -9.86 12.80 -6.89
CA SER A 283 -9.76 12.18 -8.21
C SER A 283 -9.58 13.23 -9.32
N ALA A 284 -9.19 12.81 -10.50
CA ALA A 284 -9.06 13.69 -11.66
C ALA A 284 -10.37 14.42 -12.03
N LEU A 285 -11.52 13.92 -11.58
CA LEU A 285 -12.84 14.53 -11.77
C LEU A 285 -13.24 15.48 -10.63
N GLY A 286 -12.36 15.73 -9.67
CA GLY A 286 -12.61 16.61 -8.52
C GLY A 286 -13.47 15.99 -7.41
N VAL A 287 -13.64 14.65 -7.42
CA VAL A 287 -14.41 13.94 -6.38
C VAL A 287 -13.46 13.48 -5.28
N GLU A 288 -13.85 13.69 -4.04
CA GLU A 288 -13.13 13.16 -2.86
C GLU A 288 -13.36 11.66 -2.73
N GLU A 289 -12.27 10.92 -2.67
CA GLU A 289 -12.27 9.47 -2.56
C GLU A 289 -11.48 9.02 -1.33
N GLN A 290 -12.05 8.09 -0.57
CA GLN A 290 -11.34 7.42 0.52
C GLN A 290 -10.53 6.27 -0.06
N ARG A 291 -9.20 6.34 0.08
CA ARG A 291 -8.27 5.37 -0.46
C ARG A 291 -7.42 4.72 0.63
N VAL A 292 -6.91 3.55 0.33
CA VAL A 292 -6.06 2.74 1.21
C VAL A 292 -4.86 2.27 0.40
N ASN A 293 -3.66 2.43 0.94
CA ASN A 293 -2.46 1.91 0.31
C ASN A 293 -2.39 0.38 0.45
N VAL A 294 -2.22 -0.26 -0.67
CA VAL A 294 -1.91 -1.69 -0.77
C VAL A 294 -0.49 -1.82 -1.31
N VAL A 295 0.36 -2.47 -0.54
CA VAL A 295 1.78 -2.66 -0.88
C VAL A 295 1.96 -4.06 -1.44
N LEU A 296 2.59 -4.14 -2.60
CA LEU A 296 2.82 -5.38 -3.32
C LEU A 296 4.32 -5.59 -3.56
N ASP A 297 4.73 -6.83 -3.50
CA ASP A 297 6.08 -7.27 -3.89
C ASP A 297 6.03 -7.93 -5.27
N PHE A 298 7.02 -7.67 -6.10
CA PHE A 298 7.21 -8.39 -7.34
C PHE A 298 7.57 -9.85 -7.07
N VAL A 299 7.03 -10.76 -7.88
CA VAL A 299 7.39 -12.18 -7.85
C VAL A 299 8.48 -12.42 -8.90
N ASP A 300 9.71 -12.64 -8.45
CA ASP A 300 10.88 -12.99 -9.27
C ASP A 300 11.02 -12.21 -10.60
N PRO A 301 11.03 -10.88 -10.58
CA PRO A 301 11.27 -10.11 -11.79
C PRO A 301 12.68 -10.40 -12.31
N SER A 302 12.82 -10.59 -13.62
CA SER A 302 14.15 -10.84 -14.23
C SER A 302 15.10 -9.66 -13.93
N PRO A 303 16.42 -9.89 -13.92
CA PRO A 303 17.41 -8.82 -13.74
C PRO A 303 17.24 -7.67 -14.73
N ALA A 304 16.84 -7.95 -15.97
CA ALA A 304 16.57 -6.95 -17.00
C ALA A 304 15.39 -6.06 -16.62
N VAL A 305 14.29 -6.64 -16.09
CA VAL A 305 13.13 -5.88 -15.61
C VAL A 305 13.51 -5.00 -14.43
N ARG A 306 14.28 -5.53 -13.47
CA ARG A 306 14.76 -4.76 -12.31
C ARG A 306 15.63 -3.57 -12.72
N ALA A 307 16.42 -3.71 -13.78
CA ALA A 307 17.28 -2.64 -14.28
C ALA A 307 16.53 -1.53 -15.00
N THR A 308 15.30 -1.81 -15.49
CA THR A 308 14.49 -0.82 -16.23
C THR A 308 13.49 -0.06 -15.35
N LEU A 309 13.07 -0.66 -14.24
CA LEU A 309 12.14 -0.03 -13.30
C LEU A 309 12.90 0.84 -12.30
N GLY A 310 12.49 2.08 -12.17
CA GLY A 310 13.00 3.03 -11.19
C GLY A 310 12.03 3.31 -10.06
N ASP A 311 12.46 4.13 -9.11
CA ASP A 311 11.62 4.67 -8.05
C ASP A 311 10.62 5.69 -8.60
N GLY A 312 9.36 5.61 -8.19
CA GLY A 312 8.31 6.55 -8.58
C GLY A 312 7.73 6.32 -9.98
N TYR A 313 8.00 5.17 -10.63
CA TYR A 313 7.40 4.86 -11.94
C TYR A 313 5.95 4.46 -11.77
N ARG A 314 5.10 4.99 -12.62
CA ARG A 314 3.67 4.67 -12.66
C ARG A 314 3.47 3.33 -13.33
N VAL A 315 2.60 2.53 -12.73
CA VAL A 315 2.20 1.21 -13.21
C VAL A 315 0.70 1.03 -13.01
N GLU A 316 0.09 0.09 -13.70
CA GLU A 316 -1.26 -0.35 -13.44
C GLU A 316 -1.24 -1.69 -12.72
N VAL A 317 -2.00 -1.81 -11.63
CA VAL A 317 -2.02 -2.99 -10.78
C VAL A 317 -3.41 -3.61 -10.81
N ARG A 318 -3.48 -4.89 -11.20
CA ARG A 318 -4.69 -5.69 -11.21
C ARG A 318 -4.63 -6.71 -10.09
N VAL A 319 -5.24 -6.41 -8.95
CA VAL A 319 -5.24 -7.29 -7.78
C VAL A 319 -6.35 -8.32 -7.88
N VAL A 320 -6.01 -9.60 -7.82
CA VAL A 320 -6.97 -10.69 -7.86
C VAL A 320 -7.70 -10.77 -6.52
N ILE A 321 -9.03 -10.55 -6.56
CA ILE A 321 -9.89 -10.64 -5.38
C ILE A 321 -10.69 -11.94 -5.33
N TRP A 322 -10.82 -12.61 -6.47
CA TRP A 322 -11.44 -13.92 -6.59
C TRP A 322 -11.01 -14.59 -7.90
N GLU A 323 -10.76 -15.88 -7.86
CA GLU A 323 -10.45 -16.66 -9.04
C GLU A 323 -11.06 -18.06 -8.95
N SER A 324 -11.42 -18.61 -10.09
CA SER A 324 -11.82 -20.01 -10.23
C SER A 324 -11.29 -20.54 -11.56
N SER A 325 -10.81 -21.78 -11.54
CA SER A 325 -10.29 -22.45 -12.73
C SER A 325 -11.36 -22.91 -13.69
N SER A 326 -12.61 -23.10 -13.22
CA SER A 326 -13.69 -23.69 -14.01
C SER A 326 -15.06 -23.21 -13.54
N VAL A 327 -15.62 -22.24 -14.25
CA VAL A 327 -17.00 -21.78 -14.05
C VAL A 327 -17.71 -21.70 -15.40
N ALA A 328 -19.00 -21.93 -15.41
CA ALA A 328 -19.82 -21.63 -16.58
C ALA A 328 -19.90 -20.10 -16.73
N LYS A 329 -19.49 -19.59 -17.86
CA LYS A 329 -19.41 -18.14 -18.12
C LYS A 329 -20.09 -17.72 -19.41
N VAL A 330 -20.60 -16.52 -19.39
CA VAL A 330 -21.28 -15.86 -20.53
C VAL A 330 -20.68 -14.46 -20.68
N PRO A 331 -20.53 -13.95 -21.92
CA PRO A 331 -20.16 -12.56 -22.13
C PRO A 331 -21.17 -11.62 -21.47
N THR A 332 -20.65 -10.58 -20.80
CA THR A 332 -21.48 -9.58 -20.12
C THR A 332 -22.43 -8.87 -21.08
N SER A 333 -22.02 -8.75 -22.36
CA SER A 333 -22.80 -8.18 -23.44
C SER A 333 -24.06 -8.96 -23.82
N ALA A 334 -24.20 -10.21 -23.37
CA ALA A 334 -25.42 -10.99 -23.53
C ALA A 334 -26.46 -10.76 -22.45
N LEU A 335 -26.07 -10.13 -21.35
CA LEU A 335 -26.89 -9.95 -20.16
C LEU A 335 -27.75 -8.69 -20.24
N PHE A 336 -29.02 -8.81 -19.86
CA PHE A 336 -29.90 -7.66 -19.70
C PHE A 336 -30.78 -7.79 -18.44
N ARG A 337 -31.32 -6.68 -18.00
CA ARG A 337 -32.26 -6.68 -16.88
C ARG A 337 -33.70 -6.96 -17.35
N HIS A 338 -34.34 -7.88 -16.65
CA HIS A 338 -35.76 -8.14 -16.82
C HIS A 338 -36.43 -8.09 -15.44
N GLY A 339 -37.04 -6.95 -15.14
CA GLY A 339 -37.44 -6.64 -13.78
C GLY A 339 -36.21 -6.60 -12.85
N GLU A 340 -36.29 -7.28 -11.72
CA GLU A 340 -35.18 -7.39 -10.75
C GLU A 340 -34.18 -8.50 -11.09
N LYS A 341 -34.44 -9.34 -12.09
CA LYS A 341 -33.62 -10.50 -12.44
C LYS A 341 -32.75 -10.23 -13.67
N TRP A 342 -31.65 -10.97 -13.74
CA TRP A 342 -30.84 -11.02 -14.95
C TRP A 342 -31.43 -12.04 -15.94
N ALA A 343 -31.35 -11.73 -17.21
CA ALA A 343 -31.80 -12.59 -18.26
C ALA A 343 -30.86 -12.55 -19.47
N VAL A 344 -30.95 -13.58 -20.31
CA VAL A 344 -30.34 -13.66 -21.64
C VAL A 344 -31.35 -14.09 -22.64
N TYR A 345 -31.10 -13.80 -23.94
CA TYR A 345 -31.80 -14.47 -25.01
C TYR A 345 -30.97 -15.66 -25.48
N VAL A 346 -31.56 -16.85 -25.37
CA VAL A 346 -31.02 -18.09 -25.92
C VAL A 346 -31.50 -18.23 -27.34
N MET A 347 -30.62 -18.52 -28.29
CA MET A 347 -30.98 -18.87 -29.66
C MET A 347 -31.36 -20.36 -29.72
N ASP A 348 -32.66 -20.64 -29.82
CA ASP A 348 -33.21 -21.98 -29.84
C ASP A 348 -34.06 -22.15 -31.11
N ALA A 349 -33.70 -23.13 -31.96
CA ALA A 349 -34.37 -23.40 -33.25
C ALA A 349 -34.65 -22.13 -34.08
N GLY A 350 -33.72 -21.19 -34.15
CA GLY A 350 -33.87 -19.94 -34.92
C GLY A 350 -34.80 -18.91 -34.30
N ARG A 351 -35.13 -19.06 -33.01
CA ARG A 351 -35.93 -18.12 -32.23
C ARG A 351 -35.20 -17.66 -30.98
N ALA A 352 -35.45 -16.43 -30.55
CA ALA A 352 -34.95 -15.88 -29.30
C ALA A 352 -35.85 -16.32 -28.14
N ARG A 353 -35.32 -17.15 -27.25
CA ARG A 353 -36.01 -17.57 -26.02
C ARG A 353 -35.41 -16.83 -24.84
N ARG A 354 -36.21 -16.01 -24.16
CA ARG A 354 -35.77 -15.34 -22.96
C ARG A 354 -35.62 -16.34 -21.81
N THR A 355 -34.44 -16.37 -21.19
CA THR A 355 -34.12 -17.25 -20.08
C THR A 355 -33.60 -16.43 -18.93
N VAL A 356 -34.19 -16.57 -17.75
CA VAL A 356 -33.72 -15.96 -16.51
C VAL A 356 -32.49 -16.72 -16.04
N VAL A 357 -31.48 -15.99 -15.59
CA VAL A 357 -30.21 -16.55 -15.14
C VAL A 357 -29.86 -16.03 -13.75
N GLU A 358 -29.19 -16.88 -12.98
CA GLU A 358 -28.54 -16.47 -11.73
C GLU A 358 -27.06 -16.26 -11.99
N LEU A 359 -26.57 -15.12 -11.54
CA LEU A 359 -25.18 -14.74 -11.77
C LEU A 359 -24.38 -14.83 -10.47
N GLY A 360 -23.18 -15.39 -10.56
CA GLY A 360 -22.17 -15.32 -9.53
C GLY A 360 -21.26 -14.10 -9.69
N ARG A 361 -19.97 -14.33 -9.80
CA ARG A 361 -18.97 -13.28 -10.02
C ARG A 361 -18.98 -12.79 -11.46
N ARG A 362 -18.63 -11.52 -11.63
CA ARG A 362 -18.59 -10.93 -12.97
C ARG A 362 -17.43 -9.97 -13.12
N THR A 363 -16.94 -9.87 -14.34
CA THR A 363 -15.97 -8.89 -14.80
C THR A 363 -16.60 -7.96 -15.81
N GLY A 364 -15.86 -7.01 -16.36
CA GLY A 364 -16.32 -6.18 -17.47
C GLY A 364 -16.68 -6.98 -18.72
N GLN A 365 -16.04 -8.14 -18.93
CA GLN A 365 -16.19 -8.93 -20.17
C GLN A 365 -17.05 -10.19 -19.99
N SER A 366 -17.04 -10.82 -18.83
CA SER A 366 -17.69 -12.11 -18.59
C SER A 366 -18.37 -12.17 -17.23
N ALA A 367 -19.45 -12.95 -17.15
CA ALA A 367 -20.14 -13.23 -15.91
C ALA A 367 -20.25 -14.74 -15.68
N GLU A 368 -20.05 -15.17 -14.45
CA GLU A 368 -20.34 -16.52 -13.99
C GLU A 368 -21.85 -16.74 -13.97
N VAL A 369 -22.30 -17.86 -14.51
CA VAL A 369 -23.69 -18.32 -14.46
C VAL A 369 -23.76 -19.47 -13.46
N THR A 370 -24.47 -19.26 -12.37
CA THR A 370 -24.68 -20.28 -11.33
C THR A 370 -25.90 -21.14 -11.60
N ALA A 371 -26.91 -20.59 -12.27
CA ALA A 371 -28.12 -21.32 -12.69
C ALA A 371 -28.78 -20.70 -13.92
N GLY A 372 -29.56 -21.49 -14.65
CA GLY A 372 -30.38 -21.05 -15.75
C GLY A 372 -29.85 -21.34 -17.16
N LEU A 373 -28.56 -21.68 -17.33
CA LEU A 373 -27.98 -22.03 -18.63
C LEU A 373 -27.11 -23.28 -18.51
N ALA A 374 -27.19 -24.13 -19.53
CA ALA A 374 -26.29 -25.26 -19.70
C ALA A 374 -25.05 -24.86 -20.52
N GLN A 375 -23.94 -25.52 -20.33
CA GLN A 375 -22.79 -25.40 -21.20
C GLN A 375 -23.14 -25.70 -22.67
N GLY A 376 -22.57 -24.97 -23.59
CA GLY A 376 -22.87 -25.11 -25.00
C GLY A 376 -24.13 -24.35 -25.48
N THR A 377 -24.89 -23.75 -24.55
CA THR A 377 -26.06 -22.93 -24.92
C THR A 377 -25.61 -21.69 -25.71
N ARG A 378 -26.31 -21.41 -26.82
CA ARG A 378 -26.05 -20.24 -27.68
C ARG A 378 -26.84 -19.05 -27.16
N VAL A 379 -26.15 -18.00 -26.76
CA VAL A 379 -26.73 -16.77 -26.21
C VAL A 379 -26.53 -15.60 -27.19
N ILE A 380 -27.51 -14.74 -27.31
CA ILE A 380 -27.47 -13.58 -28.19
C ILE A 380 -26.75 -12.45 -27.51
N LEU A 381 -25.75 -11.87 -28.19
CA LEU A 381 -25.00 -10.71 -27.73
C LEU A 381 -25.74 -9.42 -28.09
N HIS A 382 -25.54 -8.40 -27.27
CA HIS A 382 -26.08 -7.05 -27.48
C HIS A 382 -27.56 -7.06 -27.84
N PRO A 383 -28.45 -7.70 -27.06
CA PRO A 383 -29.88 -7.73 -27.38
C PRO A 383 -30.42 -6.31 -27.40
N GLY A 384 -30.78 -5.83 -28.61
CA GLY A 384 -31.39 -4.52 -28.75
C GLY A 384 -32.83 -4.52 -28.24
N ASP A 385 -33.40 -3.34 -27.99
CA ASP A 385 -34.75 -3.13 -27.45
C ASP A 385 -35.84 -3.72 -28.34
N THR A 386 -35.55 -3.93 -29.62
CA THR A 386 -36.47 -4.53 -30.60
C THR A 386 -36.54 -6.04 -30.51
N LEU A 387 -35.61 -6.69 -29.83
CA LEU A 387 -35.58 -8.14 -29.71
C LEU A 387 -36.54 -8.61 -28.61
N VAL A 388 -37.62 -9.24 -29.01
CA VAL A 388 -38.63 -9.80 -28.10
C VAL A 388 -38.56 -11.32 -28.04
N ALA A 389 -39.05 -11.90 -26.95
CA ALA A 389 -39.15 -13.34 -26.81
C ALA A 389 -40.03 -13.94 -27.91
N GLY A 390 -39.53 -15.00 -28.57
CA GLY A 390 -40.19 -15.64 -29.72
C GLY A 390 -39.83 -15.08 -31.10
N ALA A 391 -39.13 -13.96 -31.18
CA ALA A 391 -38.68 -13.37 -32.44
C ALA A 391 -37.83 -14.35 -33.24
N ARG A 392 -37.99 -14.37 -34.55
CA ARG A 392 -37.12 -15.11 -35.46
C ARG A 392 -35.75 -14.43 -35.49
N VAL A 393 -34.70 -15.19 -35.26
CA VAL A 393 -33.32 -14.71 -35.27
C VAL A 393 -32.45 -15.55 -36.20
N ARG A 394 -31.48 -14.91 -36.79
CA ARG A 394 -30.44 -15.56 -37.61
C ARG A 394 -29.09 -15.06 -37.18
N GLU A 395 -28.15 -15.97 -37.01
CA GLU A 395 -26.78 -15.62 -36.70
C GLU A 395 -26.16 -14.80 -37.85
N ARG A 396 -25.49 -13.70 -37.47
CA ARG A 396 -24.71 -12.91 -38.39
C ARG A 396 -23.45 -13.69 -38.71
N LEU A 397 -23.22 -14.03 -39.96
CA LEU A 397 -21.97 -14.61 -40.39
C LEU A 397 -20.88 -13.54 -40.29
N PRO A 398 -19.67 -13.86 -39.73
CA PRO A 398 -18.58 -12.92 -39.77
C PRO A 398 -18.28 -12.52 -41.20
N VAL A 399 -18.23 -11.21 -41.45
CA VAL A 399 -17.72 -10.69 -42.72
C VAL A 399 -16.20 -10.89 -42.64
N ASN A 400 -15.66 -11.73 -43.54
CA ASN A 400 -14.21 -11.95 -43.70
C ASN A 400 -13.52 -10.67 -44.12
#